data_94a4eeea309a9cdc35a5715bdbb042cd
#
_entry.id   94a4eeea309a9cdc35a5715bdbb042cd
#
_cell.length_a   1.000
_cell.length_b   1.000
_cell.length_c   1.000
_cell.angle_alpha   90.00
_cell.angle_beta   90.00
_cell.angle_gamma   90.00
#
_symmetry.space_group_name_H-M   'P 1'
#
loop_
_entity.id
_entity.type
_entity.pdbx_description
1 polymer ?
#
loop_
_entity_poly.entity_id
_entity_poly.type
_entity_poly.pdbx_seq_one_letter_code
_entity_poly.pdbx_strand_id
1 'polypeptide(L)'
;IFWGLRLYKSIWRFASYNELIRMSLATVITLFSHILVVTVFAGRMPISYYFFGVIIQFVMTLGIRFAYRFALLLVGKVREPEAPLKHVLLVGAGSAGQMILRDIKHAKTVKEKVCCFIDDNPNKWGRYIDGVPVEGGRDEIMRACAKYHIQKIYVVIPSASSEAKKDILNICNQTGCELLNLPGMYQLYTGDVTVSNMKEVAVEDLLGRDPIKVNMDEIFQHLKGKVIMVTGGGGSIGSELCRQIAAHGPKQLIIFDIYENNAYDIQLELKKKYPELDLVVRIGSVRDSRLMFKIFETYHPEIVYHAAAHKHVPLMEDSPCEAIKNNAIGTYKTAYAALVYGCKRFVLISTDKAVNPTNVMGASKRLCEMVIQSFDHMVKTGRAYELPQLFTHSMTDMTTKPEVIEALKHAKTEFVAVRFGNVLGSNGSVIPLFKKQIAAGGPVTVTHPDIIRYFMTIPEAVSLVLQAGTYAHGGEIFVLDMGKPVKIDTLARNLIRLSGHKPDVDIKIVYSGLRPGEKLYEEKLMAEEGLRKTQNDLIHIGCPIPFDIEVFLGQLENLMETAYKNKDNIREVLKEVVSTYHPAE
;
A
#
# COMPACT_ATOMS: atom_id res chain seq x y z
N ILE A 1 47.14 -11.26 -39.54
CA ILE A 1 46.73 -11.79 -38.22
C ILE A 1 45.87 -10.77 -37.48
N PHE A 2 46.38 -9.58 -37.16
CA PHE A 2 45.65 -8.55 -36.40
C PHE A 2 44.37 -8.08 -37.10
N TRP A 3 44.34 -8.03 -38.44
CA TRP A 3 43.15 -7.68 -39.21
C TRP A 3 42.09 -8.80 -39.19
N GLY A 4 42.52 -10.04 -39.31
CA GLY A 4 41.65 -11.23 -39.24
C GLY A 4 40.98 -11.40 -37.86
N LEU A 5 41.69 -11.07 -36.78
CA LEU A 5 41.14 -11.06 -35.41
C LEU A 5 40.33 -9.81 -35.06
N ARG A 6 40.04 -8.98 -36.07
CA ARG A 6 39.22 -7.74 -35.97
C ARG A 6 39.74 -6.72 -34.93
N LEU A 7 41.02 -6.77 -34.59
CA LEU A 7 41.63 -5.89 -33.60
C LEU A 7 41.60 -4.41 -34.04
N TYR A 8 41.65 -4.10 -35.34
CA TYR A 8 41.54 -2.72 -35.87
C TYR A 8 40.08 -2.19 -35.96
N LYS A 9 39.07 -3.04 -35.79
CA LYS A 9 37.65 -2.62 -35.81
C LYS A 9 37.09 -2.33 -34.41
N SER A 10 37.86 -2.55 -33.34
CA SER A 10 37.44 -2.27 -31.98
C SER A 10 37.64 -0.79 -31.61
N ILE A 11 36.71 -0.26 -30.83
CA ILE A 11 36.80 1.12 -30.32
C ILE A 11 37.70 1.11 -29.09
N TRP A 12 38.88 1.71 -29.15
CA TRP A 12 39.90 1.71 -28.11
C TRP A 12 39.41 2.26 -26.75
N ARG A 13 38.37 3.09 -26.78
CA ARG A 13 37.73 3.62 -25.57
C ARG A 13 37.13 2.53 -24.68
N PHE A 14 36.68 1.42 -25.25
CA PHE A 14 36.02 0.32 -24.57
C PHE A 14 36.81 -0.96 -24.51
N ALA A 15 38.15 -0.88 -24.57
CA ALA A 15 39.03 -2.03 -24.47
C ALA A 15 38.69 -2.88 -23.22
N SER A 16 38.36 -4.15 -23.41
CA SER A 16 37.85 -5.08 -22.40
C SER A 16 38.74 -6.33 -22.25
N TYR A 17 38.44 -7.16 -21.25
CA TYR A 17 39.09 -8.46 -21.05
C TYR A 17 39.10 -9.33 -22.31
N ASN A 18 38.02 -9.31 -23.09
CA ASN A 18 37.95 -10.06 -24.36
C ASN A 18 38.95 -9.57 -25.41
N GLU A 19 39.30 -8.28 -25.41
CA GLU A 19 40.34 -7.76 -26.28
C GLU A 19 41.73 -8.19 -25.86
N LEU A 20 42.00 -8.26 -24.55
CA LEU A 20 43.24 -8.77 -24.00
C LEU A 20 43.46 -10.24 -24.45
N ILE A 21 42.45 -11.09 -24.39
CA ILE A 21 42.49 -12.46 -24.88
C ILE A 21 42.80 -12.50 -26.39
N ARG A 22 42.13 -11.67 -27.21
CA ARG A 22 42.38 -11.61 -28.66
C ARG A 22 43.80 -11.13 -28.99
N MET A 23 44.36 -10.21 -28.21
CA MET A 23 45.70 -9.71 -28.36
C MET A 23 46.72 -10.79 -28.00
N SER A 24 46.50 -11.51 -26.91
CA SER A 24 47.35 -12.65 -26.52
C SER A 24 47.38 -13.74 -27.61
N LEU A 25 46.18 -14.08 -28.13
CA LEU A 25 46.06 -15.04 -29.23
C LEU A 25 46.76 -14.54 -30.51
N ALA A 26 46.60 -13.27 -30.86
CA ALA A 26 47.26 -12.65 -32.00
C ALA A 26 48.80 -12.73 -31.86
N THR A 27 49.32 -12.46 -30.66
CA THR A 27 50.77 -12.53 -30.38
C THR A 27 51.30 -13.94 -30.53
N VAL A 28 50.58 -14.95 -30.02
CA VAL A 28 50.97 -16.37 -30.18
C VAL A 28 50.98 -16.77 -31.67
N ILE A 29 49.96 -16.44 -32.43
CA ILE A 29 49.89 -16.75 -33.87
C ILE A 29 51.02 -16.03 -34.61
N THR A 30 51.32 -14.77 -34.26
CA THR A 30 52.42 -14.02 -34.88
C THR A 30 53.76 -14.63 -34.56
N LEU A 31 54.01 -15.12 -33.36
CA LEU A 31 55.23 -15.85 -32.97
C LEU A 31 55.45 -17.05 -33.87
N PHE A 32 54.46 -17.94 -34.01
CA PHE A 32 54.59 -19.14 -34.84
C PHE A 32 54.81 -18.77 -36.32
N SER A 33 54.06 -17.78 -36.83
CA SER A 33 54.24 -17.28 -38.21
C SER A 33 55.68 -16.72 -38.41
N HIS A 34 56.15 -15.95 -37.42
CA HIS A 34 57.51 -15.36 -37.46
C HIS A 34 58.59 -16.40 -37.42
N ILE A 35 58.54 -17.42 -36.55
CA ILE A 35 59.43 -18.55 -36.48
C ILE A 35 59.47 -19.25 -37.83
N LEU A 36 58.34 -19.57 -38.44
CA LEU A 36 58.22 -20.22 -39.71
C LEU A 36 58.94 -19.44 -40.82
N VAL A 37 58.56 -18.15 -40.96
CA VAL A 37 59.12 -17.30 -42.03
C VAL A 37 60.63 -17.09 -41.87
N VAL A 38 61.09 -16.76 -40.66
CA VAL A 38 62.55 -16.55 -40.43
C VAL A 38 63.34 -17.82 -40.64
N THR A 39 62.83 -18.99 -40.21
CA THR A 39 63.54 -20.28 -40.42
C THR A 39 63.66 -20.63 -41.89
N VAL A 40 62.65 -20.32 -42.72
CA VAL A 40 62.66 -20.62 -44.15
C VAL A 40 63.58 -19.68 -44.95
N PHE A 41 63.55 -18.36 -44.63
CA PHE A 41 64.25 -17.38 -45.47
C PHE A 41 65.61 -16.88 -44.92
N ALA A 42 65.82 -16.90 -43.60
CA ALA A 42 66.97 -16.31 -42.95
C ALA A 42 67.81 -17.33 -42.10
N GLY A 43 67.32 -18.57 -41.99
CA GLY A 43 67.93 -19.58 -41.13
C GLY A 43 67.48 -19.45 -39.65
N ARG A 44 68.04 -20.32 -38.78
CA ARG A 44 67.68 -20.37 -37.35
C ARG A 44 68.35 -19.23 -36.58
N MET A 45 67.48 -18.42 -35.89
CA MET A 45 67.92 -17.39 -34.94
C MET A 45 68.02 -17.97 -33.50
N PRO A 46 68.83 -17.34 -32.62
CA PRO A 46 68.87 -17.73 -31.19
C PRO A 46 67.48 -17.68 -30.55
N ILE A 47 67.21 -18.59 -29.63
CA ILE A 47 65.92 -18.68 -28.90
C ILE A 47 65.62 -17.37 -28.19
N SER A 48 66.63 -16.68 -27.67
CA SER A 48 66.48 -15.35 -27.03
C SER A 48 65.85 -14.29 -27.94
N TYR A 49 66.13 -14.34 -29.25
CA TYR A 49 65.53 -13.44 -30.24
C TYR A 49 64.03 -13.58 -30.30
N TYR A 50 63.53 -14.80 -30.38
CA TYR A 50 62.06 -15.03 -30.41
C TYR A 50 61.43 -14.70 -29.08
N PHE A 51 62.06 -15.05 -27.95
CA PHE A 51 61.54 -14.81 -26.62
C PHE A 51 61.37 -13.29 -26.32
N PHE A 52 62.47 -12.53 -26.51
CA PHE A 52 62.39 -11.07 -26.30
C PHE A 52 61.52 -10.36 -27.34
N GLY A 53 61.52 -10.81 -28.59
CA GLY A 53 60.71 -10.27 -29.65
C GLY A 53 59.23 -10.37 -29.36
N VAL A 54 58.77 -11.51 -28.83
CA VAL A 54 57.37 -11.72 -28.44
C VAL A 54 56.96 -10.84 -27.25
N ILE A 55 57.80 -10.75 -26.24
CA ILE A 55 57.54 -9.92 -25.07
C ILE A 55 57.44 -8.46 -25.48
N ILE A 56 58.38 -7.96 -26.26
CA ILE A 56 58.36 -6.56 -26.74
C ILE A 56 57.14 -6.28 -27.59
N GLN A 57 56.81 -7.18 -28.52
CA GLN A 57 55.61 -7.06 -29.36
C GLN A 57 54.36 -7.01 -28.54
N PHE A 58 54.19 -7.90 -27.57
CA PHE A 58 53.01 -7.94 -26.70
C PHE A 58 52.88 -6.67 -25.87
N VAL A 59 53.98 -6.25 -25.20
CA VAL A 59 54.01 -5.05 -24.37
C VAL A 59 53.71 -3.80 -25.18
N MET A 60 54.32 -3.65 -26.35
CA MET A 60 54.08 -2.48 -27.22
C MET A 60 52.64 -2.46 -27.75
N THR A 61 52.09 -3.59 -28.17
CA THR A 61 50.71 -3.69 -28.66
C THR A 61 49.72 -3.41 -27.55
N LEU A 62 49.96 -3.92 -26.33
CA LEU A 62 49.18 -3.65 -25.15
C LEU A 62 49.28 -2.17 -24.76
N GLY A 63 50.52 -1.63 -24.72
CA GLY A 63 50.76 -0.23 -24.34
C GLY A 63 50.03 0.77 -25.25
N ILE A 64 50.18 0.63 -26.57
CA ILE A 64 49.52 1.52 -27.54
C ILE A 64 48.00 1.51 -27.38
N ARG A 65 47.41 0.32 -27.19
CA ARG A 65 45.94 0.18 -27.09
C ARG A 65 45.36 0.67 -25.77
N PHE A 66 46.04 0.41 -24.67
CA PHE A 66 45.56 0.83 -23.35
C PHE A 66 46.04 2.22 -22.93
N ALA A 67 47.10 2.79 -23.60
CA ALA A 67 47.58 4.14 -23.31
C ALA A 67 46.49 5.20 -23.41
N TYR A 68 45.65 5.13 -24.45
CA TYR A 68 44.53 6.07 -24.63
C TYR A 68 43.49 5.96 -23.48
N ARG A 69 43.18 4.75 -23.07
CA ARG A 69 42.25 4.52 -21.93
C ARG A 69 42.88 4.98 -20.61
N PHE A 70 44.19 4.73 -20.42
CA PHE A 70 44.91 5.17 -19.25
C PHE A 70 45.01 6.71 -19.19
N ALA A 71 45.27 7.35 -20.31
CA ALA A 71 45.27 8.81 -20.42
C ALA A 71 43.88 9.41 -20.11
N LEU A 72 42.79 8.82 -20.59
CA LEU A 72 41.42 9.25 -20.26
C LEU A 72 41.09 9.07 -18.77
N LEU A 73 41.59 7.99 -18.13
CA LEU A 73 41.41 7.77 -16.69
C LEU A 73 42.22 8.78 -15.85
N LEU A 74 43.40 9.17 -16.31
CA LEU A 74 44.21 10.21 -15.64
C LEU A 74 43.62 11.60 -15.81
N VAL A 75 43.18 11.95 -17.02
CA VAL A 75 42.52 13.23 -17.32
C VAL A 75 41.14 13.34 -16.62
N GLY A 76 40.40 12.21 -16.53
CA GLY A 76 39.12 12.17 -15.82
C GLY A 76 39.22 12.40 -14.30
N LYS A 77 40.38 12.13 -13.71
CA LYS A 77 40.65 12.41 -12.28
C LYS A 77 40.93 13.88 -11.97
N VAL A 78 41.21 14.70 -12.98
CA VAL A 78 41.60 16.12 -12.79
C VAL A 78 40.42 17.09 -12.86
N ARG A 79 39.24 16.66 -13.33
CA ARG A 79 38.04 17.49 -13.31
C ARG A 79 37.16 17.14 -12.11
N GLU A 80 37.43 17.73 -10.95
CA GLU A 80 36.43 17.84 -9.87
C GLU A 80 35.30 18.77 -10.34
N PRO A 81 34.03 18.38 -10.17
CA PRO A 81 32.94 19.29 -10.49
C PRO A 81 32.93 20.45 -9.50
N GLU A 82 32.79 21.70 -10.00
CA GLU A 82 32.76 22.95 -9.24
C GLU A 82 31.57 23.09 -8.27
N ALA A 83 30.65 22.12 -8.20
CA ALA A 83 29.51 22.14 -7.30
C ALA A 83 29.70 21.15 -6.13
N PRO A 84 29.31 21.51 -4.90
CA PRO A 84 29.43 20.61 -3.75
C PRO A 84 28.67 19.31 -4.00
N LEU A 85 29.37 18.18 -3.88
CA LEU A 85 28.77 16.84 -4.03
C LEU A 85 28.06 16.49 -2.72
N LYS A 86 26.80 16.03 -2.82
CA LYS A 86 26.12 15.43 -1.66
C LYS A 86 26.81 14.12 -1.26
N HIS A 87 27.19 14.01 -0.01
CA HIS A 87 27.77 12.79 0.55
C HIS A 87 26.67 11.75 0.81
N VAL A 88 26.87 10.55 0.32
CA VAL A 88 25.87 9.46 0.34
C VAL A 88 26.43 8.25 1.07
N LEU A 89 25.57 7.65 1.91
CA LEU A 89 25.77 6.33 2.51
C LEU A 89 24.84 5.32 1.83
N LEU A 90 25.36 4.14 1.47
CA LEU A 90 24.58 3.03 0.95
C LEU A 90 24.41 1.96 2.01
N VAL A 91 23.16 1.64 2.37
CA VAL A 91 22.83 0.50 3.23
C VAL A 91 22.49 -0.70 2.35
N GLY A 92 23.31 -1.74 2.45
CA GLY A 92 23.24 -2.92 1.60
C GLY A 92 24.42 -3.02 0.62
N ALA A 93 25.44 -3.80 0.98
CA ALA A 93 26.64 -4.08 0.18
C ALA A 93 26.47 -5.36 -0.65
N GLY A 94 25.29 -5.55 -1.26
CA GLY A 94 24.95 -6.64 -2.19
C GLY A 94 25.01 -6.19 -3.64
N SER A 95 24.53 -7.03 -4.56
CA SER A 95 24.48 -6.74 -6.00
C SER A 95 23.70 -5.47 -6.32
N ALA A 96 22.57 -5.26 -5.68
CA ALA A 96 21.75 -4.06 -5.86
C ALA A 96 22.50 -2.79 -5.41
N GLY A 97 23.19 -2.81 -4.26
CA GLY A 97 24.00 -1.69 -3.79
C GLY A 97 25.16 -1.38 -4.72
N GLN A 98 25.81 -2.42 -5.30
CA GLN A 98 26.86 -2.23 -6.29
C GLN A 98 26.33 -1.62 -7.59
N MET A 99 25.11 -1.98 -8.03
CA MET A 99 24.46 -1.38 -9.20
C MET A 99 24.20 0.12 -8.97
N ILE A 100 23.62 0.50 -7.84
CA ILE A 100 23.39 1.90 -7.48
C ILE A 100 24.71 2.68 -7.39
N LEU A 101 25.79 2.11 -6.78
CA LEU A 101 27.10 2.75 -6.76
C LEU A 101 27.63 3.04 -8.16
N ARG A 102 27.49 2.09 -9.09
CA ARG A 102 27.94 2.25 -10.48
C ARG A 102 27.10 3.29 -11.20
N ASP A 103 25.78 3.29 -10.98
CA ASP A 103 24.89 4.27 -11.59
C ASP A 103 25.24 5.69 -11.13
N ILE A 104 25.44 5.92 -9.83
CA ILE A 104 25.89 7.22 -9.29
C ILE A 104 27.24 7.65 -9.91
N LYS A 105 28.20 6.74 -10.02
CA LYS A 105 29.52 7.04 -10.61
C LYS A 105 29.47 7.38 -12.10
N HIS A 106 28.52 6.84 -12.85
CA HIS A 106 28.41 7.02 -14.30
C HIS A 106 27.39 8.09 -14.69
N ALA A 107 26.47 8.44 -13.82
CA ALA A 107 25.45 9.45 -14.08
C ALA A 107 26.05 10.87 -14.03
N LYS A 108 26.22 11.51 -15.18
CA LYS A 108 26.73 12.88 -15.29
C LYS A 108 25.81 13.95 -14.66
N THR A 109 24.57 13.60 -14.42
CA THR A 109 23.53 14.49 -13.88
C THR A 109 23.39 14.44 -12.36
N VAL A 110 23.91 13.37 -11.73
CA VAL A 110 23.80 13.14 -10.29
C VAL A 110 25.04 13.69 -9.60
N LYS A 111 24.86 14.79 -8.82
CA LYS A 111 25.95 15.42 -8.06
C LYS A 111 26.08 14.77 -6.67
N GLU A 112 26.36 13.47 -6.63
CA GLU A 112 26.43 12.68 -5.40
C GLU A 112 27.73 11.86 -5.36
N LYS A 113 28.27 11.68 -4.13
CA LYS A 113 29.47 10.88 -3.86
C LYS A 113 29.16 9.84 -2.80
N VAL A 114 29.22 8.56 -3.16
CA VAL A 114 29.11 7.48 -2.17
C VAL A 114 30.38 7.41 -1.34
N CYS A 115 30.25 7.60 -0.02
CA CYS A 115 31.37 7.66 0.93
C CYS A 115 31.64 6.31 1.60
N CYS A 116 30.57 5.55 1.93
CA CYS A 116 30.69 4.24 2.57
C CYS A 116 29.47 3.37 2.35
N PHE A 117 29.63 2.07 2.62
CA PHE A 117 28.56 1.09 2.74
C PHE A 117 28.36 0.67 4.20
N ILE A 118 27.11 0.29 4.52
CA ILE A 118 26.74 -0.45 5.72
C ILE A 118 26.09 -1.76 5.28
N ASP A 119 26.47 -2.89 5.91
CA ASP A 119 25.88 -4.21 5.64
C ASP A 119 25.97 -5.07 6.90
N ASP A 120 24.89 -5.76 7.26
CA ASP A 120 24.83 -6.58 8.47
C ASP A 120 25.64 -7.87 8.38
N ASN A 121 26.13 -8.24 7.20
CA ASN A 121 26.99 -9.42 7.03
C ASN A 121 28.44 -9.11 7.45
N PRO A 122 28.93 -9.68 8.59
CA PRO A 122 30.26 -9.40 9.11
C PRO A 122 31.40 -9.73 8.15
N ASN A 123 31.17 -10.69 7.23
CA ASN A 123 32.18 -11.09 6.25
C ASN A 123 32.53 -10.00 5.23
N LYS A 124 31.72 -8.92 5.16
CA LYS A 124 31.94 -7.78 4.26
C LYS A 124 32.64 -6.61 4.95
N TRP A 125 32.69 -6.57 6.27
CA TRP A 125 33.22 -5.45 7.03
C TRP A 125 34.70 -5.20 6.77
N GLY A 126 35.10 -3.95 6.66
CA GLY A 126 36.46 -3.55 6.31
C GLY A 126 36.89 -3.82 4.87
N ARG A 127 36.02 -4.39 4.04
CA ARG A 127 36.26 -4.60 2.61
C ARG A 127 35.84 -3.41 1.76
N TYR A 128 36.24 -3.42 0.50
CA TYR A 128 35.94 -2.35 -0.46
C TYR A 128 35.12 -2.87 -1.63
N ILE A 129 34.12 -2.10 -2.05
CA ILE A 129 33.35 -2.34 -3.27
C ILE A 129 33.59 -1.16 -4.22
N ASP A 130 34.21 -1.43 -5.36
CA ASP A 130 34.60 -0.43 -6.36
C ASP A 130 35.30 0.81 -5.72
N GLY A 131 36.15 0.58 -4.70
CA GLY A 131 36.92 1.62 -3.98
C GLY A 131 36.18 2.32 -2.84
N VAL A 132 34.96 1.91 -2.50
CA VAL A 132 34.17 2.44 -1.38
C VAL A 132 34.18 1.43 -0.22
N PRO A 133 34.51 1.85 1.03
CA PRO A 133 34.64 0.96 2.18
C PRO A 133 33.27 0.49 2.70
N VAL A 134 33.22 -0.72 3.26
CA VAL A 134 32.11 -1.24 4.09
C VAL A 134 32.50 -1.03 5.56
N GLU A 135 31.90 -0.06 6.24
CA GLU A 135 32.30 0.36 7.59
C GLU A 135 31.87 -0.62 8.69
N GLY A 136 30.72 -1.28 8.51
CA GLY A 136 30.17 -2.20 9.51
C GLY A 136 28.70 -2.53 9.32
N GLY A 137 28.03 -3.01 10.37
CA GLY A 137 26.62 -3.30 10.42
C GLY A 137 25.74 -2.09 10.73
N ARG A 138 24.43 -2.34 10.95
CA ARG A 138 23.41 -1.29 11.22
C ARG A 138 23.78 -0.40 12.40
N ASP A 139 24.50 -0.91 13.39
CA ASP A 139 24.90 -0.17 14.59
C ASP A 139 25.91 0.96 14.30
N GLU A 140 26.64 0.85 13.17
CA GLU A 140 27.61 1.85 12.74
C GLU A 140 27.00 2.99 11.90
N ILE A 141 25.70 2.94 11.55
CA ILE A 141 25.05 3.96 10.70
C ILE A 141 25.24 5.37 11.25
N MET A 142 24.96 5.58 12.54
CA MET A 142 25.06 6.91 13.18
C MET A 142 26.50 7.42 13.15
N ARG A 143 27.47 6.55 13.45
CA ARG A 143 28.89 6.87 13.44
C ARG A 143 29.40 7.18 12.04
N ALA A 144 29.01 6.37 11.04
CA ALA A 144 29.36 6.60 9.65
C ALA A 144 28.79 7.92 9.11
N CYS A 145 27.55 8.25 9.46
CA CYS A 145 26.95 9.54 9.09
C CYS A 145 27.74 10.73 9.63
N ALA A 146 28.17 10.67 10.90
CA ALA A 146 28.99 11.72 11.50
C ALA A 146 30.39 11.77 10.88
N LYS A 147 31.06 10.60 10.70
CA LYS A 147 32.42 10.49 10.16
C LYS A 147 32.56 11.05 8.74
N TYR A 148 31.58 10.77 7.88
CA TYR A 148 31.62 11.14 6.46
C TYR A 148 30.76 12.36 6.11
N HIS A 149 30.14 13.02 7.10
CA HIS A 149 29.23 14.15 6.89
C HIS A 149 28.14 13.82 5.86
N ILE A 150 27.48 12.67 6.07
CA ILE A 150 26.47 12.15 5.16
C ILE A 150 25.24 13.07 5.16
N GLN A 151 24.73 13.37 3.97
CA GLN A 151 23.55 14.19 3.75
C GLN A 151 22.38 13.34 3.25
N LYS A 152 22.68 12.16 2.65
CA LYS A 152 21.68 11.30 2.01
C LYS A 152 21.99 9.83 2.22
N ILE A 153 20.97 9.04 2.52
CA ILE A 153 21.10 7.60 2.73
C ILE A 153 20.22 6.87 1.70
N TYR A 154 20.81 5.93 0.99
CA TYR A 154 20.08 4.99 0.15
C TYR A 154 19.99 3.62 0.83
N VAL A 155 18.77 3.14 1.09
CA VAL A 155 18.53 1.81 1.65
C VAL A 155 18.26 0.84 0.51
N VAL A 156 19.22 -0.06 0.24
CA VAL A 156 19.25 -0.95 -0.94
C VAL A 156 19.35 -2.39 -0.47
N ILE A 157 18.34 -2.86 0.27
CA ILE A 157 18.27 -4.20 0.87
C ILE A 157 16.99 -4.95 0.45
N PRO A 158 16.77 -5.21 -0.86
CA PRO A 158 15.51 -5.78 -1.36
C PRO A 158 15.22 -7.19 -0.82
N SER A 159 16.23 -7.95 -0.42
CA SER A 159 16.10 -9.31 0.12
C SER A 159 15.99 -9.38 1.64
N ALA A 160 16.06 -8.25 2.34
CA ALA A 160 15.91 -8.23 3.80
C ALA A 160 14.46 -8.48 4.22
N SER A 161 14.26 -9.13 5.38
CA SER A 161 12.93 -9.25 5.99
C SER A 161 12.34 -7.86 6.32
N SER A 162 11.03 -7.75 6.33
CA SER A 162 10.35 -6.48 6.65
C SER A 162 10.72 -5.96 8.03
N GLU A 163 10.96 -6.84 9.01
CA GLU A 163 11.39 -6.46 10.35
C GLU A 163 12.82 -5.89 10.35
N ALA A 164 13.77 -6.55 9.68
CA ALA A 164 15.14 -6.04 9.53
C ALA A 164 15.18 -4.71 8.77
N LYS A 165 14.39 -4.58 7.71
CA LYS A 165 14.25 -3.35 6.92
C LYS A 165 13.68 -2.22 7.77
N LYS A 166 12.64 -2.48 8.57
CA LYS A 166 12.05 -1.53 9.52
C LYS A 166 13.07 -1.02 10.52
N ASP A 167 13.85 -1.92 11.15
CA ASP A 167 14.84 -1.55 12.15
C ASP A 167 15.92 -0.64 11.54
N ILE A 168 16.44 -1.01 10.37
CA ILE A 168 17.43 -0.22 9.63
C ILE A 168 16.85 1.16 9.26
N LEU A 169 15.63 1.21 8.72
CA LEU A 169 14.97 2.46 8.35
C LEU A 169 14.74 3.36 9.57
N ASN A 170 14.37 2.78 10.72
CA ASN A 170 14.21 3.53 11.97
C ASN A 170 15.54 4.12 12.46
N ILE A 171 16.67 3.39 12.35
CA ILE A 171 18.01 3.90 12.67
C ILE A 171 18.38 5.02 11.69
N CYS A 172 18.22 4.79 10.38
CA CYS A 172 18.49 5.79 9.35
C CYS A 172 17.67 7.09 9.56
N ASN A 173 16.38 6.94 9.93
CA ASN A 173 15.50 8.08 10.20
C ASN A 173 15.94 8.96 11.39
N GLN A 174 16.71 8.38 12.33
CA GLN A 174 17.26 9.15 13.46
C GLN A 174 18.46 10.02 13.06
N THR A 175 19.09 9.76 11.91
CA THR A 175 20.26 10.54 11.46
C THR A 175 19.91 11.93 10.98
N GLY A 176 18.66 12.19 10.59
CA GLY A 176 18.20 13.44 9.98
C GLY A 176 18.66 13.64 8.52
N CYS A 177 19.27 12.62 7.90
CA CYS A 177 19.65 12.64 6.50
C CYS A 177 18.44 12.43 5.57
N GLU A 178 18.53 12.93 4.34
CA GLU A 178 17.57 12.59 3.27
C GLU A 178 17.57 11.07 3.06
N LEU A 179 16.40 10.42 3.14
CA LEU A 179 16.30 8.97 3.15
C LEU A 179 15.51 8.46 1.97
N LEU A 180 16.15 7.61 1.14
CA LEU A 180 15.51 6.94 0.01
C LEU A 180 15.63 5.43 0.16
N ASN A 181 14.60 4.74 -0.31
CA ASN A 181 14.47 3.29 -0.25
C ASN A 181 14.25 2.70 -1.64
N LEU A 182 14.85 1.54 -1.89
CA LEU A 182 14.55 0.75 -3.07
C LEU A 182 13.25 -0.03 -2.81
N PRO A 183 12.17 0.17 -3.60
CA PRO A 183 10.96 -0.63 -3.48
C PRO A 183 11.23 -2.12 -3.72
N GLY A 184 10.40 -2.98 -3.11
CA GLY A 184 10.63 -4.43 -3.01
C GLY A 184 10.84 -5.20 -4.33
N MET A 185 11.16 -6.48 -4.21
CA MET A 185 11.68 -7.41 -5.25
C MET A 185 10.96 -7.46 -6.60
N TYR A 186 9.70 -7.04 -6.71
CA TYR A 186 8.94 -7.12 -7.97
C TYR A 186 9.51 -6.27 -9.11
N GLN A 187 10.31 -5.25 -8.80
CA GLN A 187 10.94 -4.38 -9.81
C GLN A 187 12.34 -4.84 -10.23
N LEU A 188 12.94 -5.81 -9.53
CA LEU A 188 14.25 -6.38 -9.89
C LEU A 188 14.19 -7.40 -11.04
N TYR A 189 13.01 -7.89 -11.38
CA TYR A 189 12.83 -8.82 -12.52
C TYR A 189 13.02 -8.15 -13.89
N THR A 190 13.04 -6.83 -13.97
CA THR A 190 13.26 -6.06 -15.20
C THR A 190 14.71 -5.65 -15.46
N GLY A 191 15.65 -6.03 -14.60
CA GLY A 191 17.10 -6.06 -14.90
C GLY A 191 17.92 -4.83 -14.51
N ASP A 192 17.37 -3.64 -14.36
CA ASP A 192 18.15 -2.42 -14.10
C ASP A 192 17.74 -1.72 -12.81
N VAL A 193 18.55 -1.89 -11.75
CA VAL A 193 18.44 -1.10 -10.52
C VAL A 193 19.21 0.20 -10.71
N THR A 194 18.47 1.31 -10.85
CA THR A 194 19.02 2.66 -11.07
C THR A 194 18.62 3.61 -9.94
N VAL A 195 19.32 4.74 -9.81
CA VAL A 195 18.97 5.79 -8.84
C VAL A 195 17.54 6.32 -9.08
N SER A 196 17.06 6.33 -10.32
CA SER A 196 15.70 6.73 -10.66
C SER A 196 14.60 5.82 -10.07
N ASN A 197 14.94 4.60 -9.70
CA ASN A 197 14.04 3.65 -9.04
C ASN A 197 13.95 3.87 -7.52
N MET A 198 14.80 4.71 -6.94
CA MET A 198 14.76 5.04 -5.53
C MET A 198 13.59 5.97 -5.22
N LYS A 199 12.87 5.67 -4.15
CA LYS A 199 11.73 6.48 -3.68
C LYS A 199 12.00 7.00 -2.28
N GLU A 200 11.45 8.16 -1.97
CA GLU A 200 11.44 8.65 -0.59
C GLU A 200 10.80 7.60 0.31
N VAL A 201 11.37 7.45 1.51
CA VAL A 201 10.83 6.53 2.50
C VAL A 201 9.47 7.03 2.95
N ALA A 202 8.46 6.21 2.73
CA ALA A 202 7.12 6.50 3.20
C ALA A 202 6.96 6.03 4.66
N VAL A 203 5.93 6.56 5.33
CA VAL A 203 5.61 6.16 6.72
C VAL A 203 5.27 4.67 6.80
N GLU A 204 4.69 4.16 5.75
CA GLU A 204 4.33 2.75 5.57
C GLU A 204 5.57 1.84 5.67
N ASP A 205 6.70 2.26 5.12
CA ASP A 205 7.97 1.52 5.18
C ASP A 205 8.49 1.38 6.62
N LEU A 206 8.22 2.38 7.49
CA LEU A 206 8.61 2.36 8.89
C LEU A 206 7.74 1.46 9.78
N LEU A 207 6.61 1.02 9.30
CA LEU A 207 5.71 0.12 10.04
C LEU A 207 6.17 -1.34 9.94
N GLY A 208 6.95 -1.69 8.93
CA GLY A 208 7.57 -3.02 8.77
C GLY A 208 6.55 -4.14 8.64
N ARG A 209 5.50 -3.92 7.85
CA ARG A 209 4.53 -4.97 7.54
C ARG A 209 5.03 -5.81 6.38
N ASP A 210 4.87 -7.13 6.51
CA ASP A 210 5.10 -8.02 5.37
C ASP A 210 4.00 -7.81 4.32
N PRO A 211 4.33 -7.89 3.03
CA PRO A 211 3.33 -7.88 1.99
C PRO A 211 2.30 -8.98 2.22
N ILE A 212 1.03 -8.62 2.18
CA ILE A 212 -0.04 -9.60 2.36
C ILE A 212 -0.09 -10.58 1.19
N LYS A 213 -0.48 -11.81 1.49
CA LYS A 213 -0.75 -12.83 0.49
C LYS A 213 -2.27 -13.04 0.39
N VAL A 214 -2.83 -12.77 -0.78
CA VAL A 214 -4.21 -13.07 -1.12
C VAL A 214 -4.25 -14.04 -2.30
N ASN A 215 -5.30 -14.83 -2.39
CA ASN A 215 -5.51 -15.72 -3.53
C ASN A 215 -6.12 -14.92 -4.69
N MET A 216 -5.26 -14.41 -5.57
CA MET A 216 -5.68 -13.59 -6.71
C MET A 216 -6.59 -14.34 -7.68
N ASP A 217 -6.42 -15.66 -7.83
CA ASP A 217 -7.24 -16.47 -8.73
C ASP A 217 -8.67 -16.61 -8.20
N GLU A 218 -8.87 -16.81 -6.91
CA GLU A 218 -10.19 -16.83 -6.28
C GLU A 218 -10.90 -15.49 -6.42
N ILE A 219 -10.19 -14.38 -6.14
CA ILE A 219 -10.73 -13.04 -6.32
C ILE A 219 -11.12 -12.81 -7.78
N PHE A 220 -10.25 -13.18 -8.73
CA PHE A 220 -10.51 -13.03 -10.15
C PHE A 220 -11.77 -13.81 -10.57
N GLN A 221 -11.90 -15.08 -10.19
CA GLN A 221 -13.08 -15.89 -10.50
C GLN A 221 -14.36 -15.30 -9.90
N HIS A 222 -14.27 -14.74 -8.71
CA HIS A 222 -15.40 -14.12 -8.03
C HIS A 222 -15.91 -12.85 -8.74
N LEU A 223 -14.99 -12.02 -9.28
CA LEU A 223 -15.32 -10.70 -9.82
C LEU A 223 -15.50 -10.69 -11.35
N LYS A 224 -14.81 -11.57 -12.07
CA LYS A 224 -14.80 -11.58 -13.54
C LYS A 224 -16.21 -11.75 -14.13
N GLY A 225 -16.52 -10.87 -15.08
CA GLY A 225 -17.78 -10.93 -15.83
C GLY A 225 -19.03 -10.58 -15.01
N LYS A 226 -18.89 -10.07 -13.78
CA LYS A 226 -19.99 -9.68 -12.90
C LYS A 226 -20.30 -8.19 -13.03
N VAL A 227 -21.55 -7.84 -12.75
CA VAL A 227 -21.98 -6.45 -12.52
C VAL A 227 -21.75 -6.13 -11.05
N ILE A 228 -20.86 -5.19 -10.77
CA ILE A 228 -20.41 -4.89 -9.40
C ILE A 228 -20.68 -3.43 -9.08
N MET A 229 -21.26 -3.18 -7.92
CA MET A 229 -21.53 -1.83 -7.42
C MET A 229 -20.68 -1.54 -6.19
N VAL A 230 -20.06 -0.35 -6.17
CA VAL A 230 -19.32 0.18 -5.01
C VAL A 230 -20.01 1.47 -4.57
N THR A 231 -20.61 1.47 -3.39
CA THR A 231 -21.16 2.69 -2.77
C THR A 231 -20.07 3.37 -1.96
N GLY A 232 -20.07 4.71 -1.95
CA GLY A 232 -18.95 5.46 -1.40
C GLY A 232 -17.68 5.29 -2.23
N GLY A 233 -17.85 5.07 -3.55
CA GLY A 233 -16.77 4.71 -4.47
C GLY A 233 -15.73 5.81 -4.71
N GLY A 234 -16.00 7.06 -4.38
CA GLY A 234 -15.04 8.17 -4.35
C GLY A 234 -14.24 8.28 -3.05
N GLY A 235 -14.64 7.56 -1.99
CA GLY A 235 -13.93 7.52 -0.72
C GLY A 235 -12.61 6.76 -0.78
N SER A 236 -11.78 6.85 0.27
CA SER A 236 -10.45 6.20 0.31
C SER A 236 -10.50 4.68 0.12
N ILE A 237 -11.45 3.99 0.76
CA ILE A 237 -11.64 2.54 0.60
C ILE A 237 -12.39 2.24 -0.70
N GLY A 238 -13.46 2.99 -0.99
CA GLY A 238 -14.28 2.77 -2.19
C GLY A 238 -13.51 2.95 -3.48
N SER A 239 -12.66 3.97 -3.59
CA SER A 239 -11.84 4.20 -4.79
C SER A 239 -10.81 3.08 -5.01
N GLU A 240 -10.23 2.56 -3.94
CA GLU A 240 -9.30 1.43 -4.05
C GLU A 240 -10.04 0.13 -4.38
N LEU A 241 -11.24 -0.10 -3.83
CA LEU A 241 -12.12 -1.19 -4.28
C LEU A 241 -12.37 -1.09 -5.78
N CYS A 242 -12.72 0.10 -6.29
CA CYS A 242 -12.93 0.32 -7.72
C CYS A 242 -11.67 0.01 -8.54
N ARG A 243 -10.47 0.43 -8.08
CA ARG A 243 -9.19 0.13 -8.77
C ARG A 243 -8.91 -1.36 -8.86
N GLN A 244 -9.04 -2.07 -7.75
CA GLN A 244 -8.75 -3.50 -7.71
C GLN A 244 -9.82 -4.30 -8.48
N ILE A 245 -11.09 -3.98 -8.32
CA ILE A 245 -12.18 -4.63 -9.08
C ILE A 245 -11.99 -4.42 -10.59
N ALA A 246 -11.67 -3.19 -11.03
CA ALA A 246 -11.42 -2.90 -12.45
C ALA A 246 -10.29 -3.75 -13.05
N ALA A 247 -9.25 -4.06 -12.26
CA ALA A 247 -8.14 -4.92 -12.68
C ALA A 247 -8.55 -6.39 -12.91
N HIS A 248 -9.70 -6.83 -12.35
CA HIS A 248 -10.17 -8.22 -12.43
C HIS A 248 -11.24 -8.46 -13.53
N GLY A 249 -11.47 -7.48 -14.42
CA GLY A 249 -12.33 -7.62 -15.59
C GLY A 249 -13.81 -7.88 -15.27
N PRO A 250 -14.46 -7.03 -14.47
CA PRO A 250 -15.90 -7.11 -14.25
C PRO A 250 -16.64 -6.87 -15.58
N LYS A 251 -17.88 -7.35 -15.72
CA LYS A 251 -18.74 -7.01 -16.84
C LYS A 251 -19.09 -5.52 -16.85
N GLN A 252 -19.43 -4.99 -15.67
CA GLN A 252 -19.71 -3.57 -15.46
C GLN A 252 -19.32 -3.19 -14.03
N LEU A 253 -18.73 -2.01 -13.86
CA LEU A 253 -18.44 -1.41 -12.56
C LEU A 253 -19.28 -0.15 -12.35
N ILE A 254 -20.08 -0.14 -11.28
CA ILE A 254 -20.95 0.99 -10.92
C ILE A 254 -20.37 1.67 -9.69
N ILE A 255 -19.98 2.92 -9.85
CA ILE A 255 -19.53 3.80 -8.77
C ILE A 255 -20.72 4.65 -8.32
N PHE A 256 -21.09 4.55 -7.05
CA PHE A 256 -22.13 5.37 -6.45
C PHE A 256 -21.55 6.18 -5.30
N ASP A 257 -21.65 7.49 -5.37
CA ASP A 257 -21.15 8.39 -4.33
C ASP A 257 -22.03 9.65 -4.23
N ILE A 258 -22.04 10.27 -3.04
CA ILE A 258 -22.70 11.55 -2.83
C ILE A 258 -21.80 12.73 -3.25
N TYR A 259 -20.47 12.55 -3.22
CA TYR A 259 -19.50 13.60 -3.51
C TYR A 259 -18.95 13.46 -4.93
N GLU A 260 -19.39 14.37 -5.82
CA GLU A 260 -19.10 14.30 -7.25
C GLU A 260 -17.63 14.39 -7.60
N ASN A 261 -16.86 15.28 -6.92
CA ASN A 261 -15.46 15.50 -7.30
C ASN A 261 -14.62 14.23 -7.14
N ASN A 262 -14.72 13.56 -6.00
CA ASN A 262 -13.98 12.30 -5.78
C ASN A 262 -14.45 11.19 -6.73
N ALA A 263 -15.76 11.14 -7.05
CA ALA A 263 -16.30 10.18 -8.00
C ALA A 263 -15.79 10.46 -9.42
N TYR A 264 -15.64 11.73 -9.78
CA TYR A 264 -15.08 12.15 -11.05
C TYR A 264 -13.58 11.81 -11.17
N ASP A 265 -12.80 12.06 -10.12
CA ASP A 265 -11.37 11.74 -10.11
C ASP A 265 -11.12 10.26 -10.37
N ILE A 266 -11.81 9.37 -9.65
CA ILE A 266 -11.66 7.92 -9.88
C ILE A 266 -12.20 7.49 -11.26
N GLN A 267 -13.25 8.14 -11.78
CA GLN A 267 -13.73 7.89 -13.13
C GLN A 267 -12.66 8.19 -14.18
N LEU A 268 -12.00 9.36 -14.10
CA LEU A 268 -10.94 9.74 -15.03
C LEU A 268 -9.75 8.76 -14.97
N GLU A 269 -9.34 8.38 -13.76
CA GLU A 269 -8.26 7.43 -13.55
C GLU A 269 -8.57 6.07 -14.21
N LEU A 270 -9.76 5.52 -13.93
CA LEU A 270 -10.14 4.19 -14.42
C LEU A 270 -10.38 4.17 -15.93
N LYS A 271 -11.00 5.20 -16.51
CA LYS A 271 -11.17 5.31 -17.96
C LYS A 271 -9.83 5.40 -18.70
N LYS A 272 -8.84 6.09 -18.11
CA LYS A 272 -7.49 6.16 -18.68
C LYS A 272 -6.77 4.81 -18.62
N LYS A 273 -6.90 4.08 -17.49
CA LYS A 273 -6.18 2.83 -17.26
C LYS A 273 -6.85 1.61 -17.91
N TYR A 274 -8.18 1.62 -17.96
CA TYR A 274 -9.02 0.54 -18.49
C TYR A 274 -10.06 1.11 -19.48
N PRO A 275 -9.66 1.48 -20.72
CA PRO A 275 -10.57 2.12 -21.68
C PRO A 275 -11.80 1.26 -22.05
N GLU A 276 -11.65 -0.06 -22.05
CA GLU A 276 -12.71 -1.04 -22.41
C GLU A 276 -13.65 -1.37 -21.24
N LEU A 277 -13.41 -0.84 -20.04
CA LEU A 277 -14.26 -1.10 -18.89
C LEU A 277 -15.62 -0.39 -19.05
N ASP A 278 -16.71 -1.16 -18.96
CA ASP A 278 -18.05 -0.58 -18.82
C ASP A 278 -18.19 0.04 -17.41
N LEU A 279 -17.84 1.33 -17.34
CA LEU A 279 -17.80 2.10 -16.11
C LEU A 279 -18.95 3.09 -16.03
N VAL A 280 -19.81 2.90 -15.05
CA VAL A 280 -20.96 3.76 -14.74
C VAL A 280 -20.70 4.52 -13.44
N VAL A 281 -20.87 5.84 -13.46
CA VAL A 281 -20.83 6.69 -12.25
C VAL A 281 -22.20 7.30 -12.02
N ARG A 282 -22.69 7.19 -10.79
CA ARG A 282 -23.97 7.78 -10.35
C ARG A 282 -23.74 8.57 -9.08
N ILE A 283 -24.23 9.82 -9.08
CA ILE A 283 -24.15 10.70 -7.92
C ILE A 283 -25.48 10.65 -7.18
N GLY A 284 -25.41 10.44 -5.87
CA GLY A 284 -26.61 10.39 -5.03
C GLY A 284 -26.32 9.92 -3.62
N SER A 285 -27.34 9.96 -2.76
CA SER A 285 -27.25 9.53 -1.37
C SER A 285 -27.85 8.14 -1.18
N VAL A 286 -27.17 7.28 -0.43
CA VAL A 286 -27.72 5.97 0.01
C VAL A 286 -28.99 6.11 0.87
N ARG A 287 -29.30 7.31 1.34
CA ARG A 287 -30.53 7.62 2.07
C ARG A 287 -31.75 7.75 1.15
N ASP A 288 -31.52 7.95 -0.15
CA ASP A 288 -32.60 8.09 -1.13
C ASP A 288 -33.04 6.73 -1.66
N SER A 289 -34.13 6.21 -1.12
CA SER A 289 -34.69 4.91 -1.49
C SER A 289 -35.08 4.84 -2.97
N ARG A 290 -35.67 5.91 -3.54
CA ARG A 290 -36.15 5.95 -4.92
C ARG A 290 -34.97 5.81 -5.89
N LEU A 291 -33.90 6.57 -5.63
CA LEU A 291 -32.71 6.53 -6.46
C LEU A 291 -32.01 5.15 -6.35
N MET A 292 -31.92 4.61 -5.12
CA MET A 292 -31.34 3.28 -4.92
C MET A 292 -32.11 2.20 -5.70
N PHE A 293 -33.44 2.15 -5.55
CA PHE A 293 -34.26 1.22 -6.31
C PHE A 293 -34.09 1.38 -7.81
N LYS A 294 -34.08 2.63 -8.31
CA LYS A 294 -33.88 2.92 -9.73
C LYS A 294 -32.53 2.41 -10.26
N ILE A 295 -31.46 2.54 -9.48
CA ILE A 295 -30.13 2.08 -9.84
C ILE A 295 -30.10 0.54 -9.87
N PHE A 296 -30.62 -0.12 -8.84
CA PHE A 296 -30.68 -1.59 -8.81
C PHE A 296 -31.56 -2.16 -9.90
N GLU A 297 -32.71 -1.54 -10.19
CA GLU A 297 -33.59 -1.88 -11.31
C GLU A 297 -32.89 -1.75 -12.67
N THR A 298 -32.07 -0.70 -12.85
CA THR A 298 -31.44 -0.41 -14.14
C THR A 298 -30.23 -1.29 -14.41
N TYR A 299 -29.41 -1.56 -13.40
CA TYR A 299 -28.11 -2.18 -13.58
C TYR A 299 -28.01 -3.61 -13.05
N HIS A 300 -28.93 -4.06 -12.20
CA HIS A 300 -28.95 -5.38 -11.58
C HIS A 300 -27.59 -5.83 -11.05
N PRO A 301 -26.96 -5.08 -10.10
CA PRO A 301 -25.67 -5.47 -9.57
C PRO A 301 -25.73 -6.84 -8.89
N GLU A 302 -24.81 -7.72 -9.28
CA GLU A 302 -24.70 -9.06 -8.69
C GLU A 302 -23.95 -9.04 -7.35
N ILE A 303 -23.00 -8.11 -7.21
CA ILE A 303 -22.18 -7.94 -6.00
C ILE A 303 -22.18 -6.47 -5.63
N VAL A 304 -22.39 -6.17 -4.34
CA VAL A 304 -22.33 -4.82 -3.77
C VAL A 304 -21.26 -4.76 -2.70
N TYR A 305 -20.33 -3.83 -2.84
CA TYR A 305 -19.42 -3.42 -1.77
C TYR A 305 -19.92 -2.09 -1.20
N HIS A 306 -20.43 -2.14 0.02
CA HIS A 306 -21.06 -0.98 0.67
C HIS A 306 -20.06 -0.26 1.58
N ALA A 307 -19.38 0.77 1.03
CA ALA A 307 -18.40 1.59 1.75
C ALA A 307 -18.87 3.02 2.05
N ALA A 308 -20.12 3.37 1.68
CA ALA A 308 -20.71 4.66 1.97
C ALA A 308 -21.02 4.80 3.47
N ALA A 309 -20.29 5.66 4.18
CA ALA A 309 -20.51 5.94 5.60
C ALA A 309 -19.88 7.27 6.03
N HIS A 310 -20.49 7.92 7.02
CA HIS A 310 -19.84 8.97 7.80
C HIS A 310 -18.92 8.33 8.86
N LYS A 311 -17.63 8.71 8.90
CA LYS A 311 -16.60 8.02 9.71
C LYS A 311 -15.93 8.88 10.77
N HIS A 312 -16.08 10.20 10.71
CA HIS A 312 -15.41 11.12 11.64
C HIS A 312 -16.12 11.16 12.98
N VAL A 313 -15.49 10.59 14.01
CA VAL A 313 -16.06 10.47 15.35
C VAL A 313 -16.51 11.83 15.90
N PRO A 314 -15.68 12.91 15.94
CA PRO A 314 -16.12 14.17 16.50
C PRO A 314 -17.35 14.76 15.79
N LEU A 315 -17.37 14.70 14.45
CA LEU A 315 -18.50 15.24 13.67
C LEU A 315 -19.79 14.45 13.90
N MET A 316 -19.69 13.14 14.16
CA MET A 316 -20.86 12.31 14.42
C MET A 316 -21.33 12.43 15.88
N GLU A 317 -20.44 12.81 16.80
CA GLU A 317 -20.86 13.24 18.13
C GLU A 317 -21.67 14.55 18.08
N ASP A 318 -21.24 15.49 17.25
CA ASP A 318 -21.98 16.76 17.06
C ASP A 318 -23.27 16.60 16.23
N SER A 319 -23.34 15.55 15.40
CA SER A 319 -24.45 15.30 14.47
C SER A 319 -24.94 13.85 14.53
N PRO A 320 -25.44 13.37 15.68
CA PRO A 320 -25.76 11.96 15.90
C PRO A 320 -26.89 11.46 14.98
N CYS A 321 -27.88 12.28 14.70
CA CYS A 321 -28.99 11.94 13.79
C CYS A 321 -28.47 11.66 12.37
N GLU A 322 -27.47 12.40 11.90
CA GLU A 322 -26.88 12.20 10.57
C GLU A 322 -26.10 10.89 10.47
N ALA A 323 -25.41 10.47 11.56
CA ALA A 323 -24.78 9.16 11.63
C ALA A 323 -25.80 8.03 11.44
N ILE A 324 -26.94 8.11 12.14
CA ILE A 324 -28.01 7.09 12.04
C ILE A 324 -28.64 7.08 10.65
N LYS A 325 -29.05 8.26 10.14
CA LYS A 325 -29.66 8.38 8.81
C LYS A 325 -28.79 7.83 7.70
N ASN A 326 -27.49 8.19 7.73
CA ASN A 326 -26.57 7.82 6.65
C ASN A 326 -26.04 6.40 6.80
N ASN A 327 -25.53 6.05 7.99
CA ASN A 327 -24.85 4.77 8.18
C ASN A 327 -25.88 3.64 8.33
N ALA A 328 -26.72 3.67 9.37
CA ALA A 328 -27.65 2.57 9.65
C ALA A 328 -28.79 2.49 8.63
N ILE A 329 -29.55 3.58 8.46
CA ILE A 329 -30.71 3.59 7.56
C ILE A 329 -30.29 3.57 6.09
N GLY A 330 -29.19 4.22 5.73
CA GLY A 330 -28.61 4.13 4.37
C GLY A 330 -28.18 2.71 4.03
N THR A 331 -27.55 1.98 4.97
CA THR A 331 -27.23 0.55 4.80
C THR A 331 -28.51 -0.27 4.64
N TYR A 332 -29.51 -0.05 5.49
CA TYR A 332 -30.80 -0.75 5.40
C TYR A 332 -31.44 -0.61 4.02
N LYS A 333 -31.58 0.63 3.53
CA LYS A 333 -32.19 0.93 2.23
C LYS A 333 -31.43 0.31 1.06
N THR A 334 -30.10 0.36 1.12
CA THR A 334 -29.24 -0.23 0.08
C THR A 334 -29.33 -1.74 0.09
N ALA A 335 -29.31 -2.37 1.27
CA ALA A 335 -29.48 -3.81 1.45
C ALA A 335 -30.87 -4.29 1.00
N TYR A 336 -31.93 -3.53 1.30
CA TYR A 336 -33.28 -3.84 0.87
C TYR A 336 -33.41 -3.79 -0.66
N ALA A 337 -32.85 -2.77 -1.32
CA ALA A 337 -32.82 -2.71 -2.78
C ALA A 337 -32.03 -3.87 -3.38
N ALA A 338 -30.89 -4.23 -2.79
CA ALA A 338 -30.09 -5.38 -3.22
C ALA A 338 -30.90 -6.69 -3.14
N LEU A 339 -31.66 -6.85 -2.09
CA LEU A 339 -32.52 -8.03 -1.88
C LEU A 339 -33.64 -8.11 -2.92
N VAL A 340 -34.38 -7.02 -3.15
CA VAL A 340 -35.49 -6.95 -4.11
C VAL A 340 -35.06 -7.26 -5.54
N TYR A 341 -33.87 -6.78 -5.94
CA TYR A 341 -33.36 -6.96 -7.30
C TYR A 341 -32.40 -8.15 -7.47
N GLY A 342 -32.39 -9.07 -6.49
CA GLY A 342 -31.71 -10.35 -6.61
C GLY A 342 -30.17 -10.25 -6.64
N CYS A 343 -29.59 -9.28 -5.93
CA CYS A 343 -28.15 -9.25 -5.71
C CYS A 343 -27.70 -10.55 -5.06
N LYS A 344 -26.58 -11.12 -5.51
CA LYS A 344 -26.07 -12.39 -4.97
C LYS A 344 -25.33 -12.18 -3.66
N ARG A 345 -24.56 -11.08 -3.55
CA ARG A 345 -23.72 -10.82 -2.37
C ARG A 345 -23.64 -9.35 -2.04
N PHE A 346 -23.84 -9.06 -0.78
CA PHE A 346 -23.72 -7.70 -0.21
C PHE A 346 -22.65 -7.70 0.87
N VAL A 347 -21.58 -6.96 0.65
CA VAL A 347 -20.41 -6.85 1.54
C VAL A 347 -20.39 -5.48 2.19
N LEU A 348 -20.67 -5.41 3.48
CA LEU A 348 -20.59 -4.19 4.28
C LEU A 348 -19.15 -3.93 4.72
N ILE A 349 -18.64 -2.75 4.47
CA ILE A 349 -17.37 -2.28 5.06
C ILE A 349 -17.66 -1.78 6.48
N SER A 350 -17.10 -2.47 7.49
CA SER A 350 -17.23 -2.14 8.90
C SER A 350 -15.90 -1.72 9.54
N THR A 351 -15.86 -1.55 10.84
CA THR A 351 -14.71 -1.01 11.57
C THR A 351 -14.56 -1.67 12.95
N ASP A 352 -13.33 -1.64 13.50
CA ASP A 352 -13.02 -1.99 14.88
C ASP A 352 -13.84 -1.18 15.92
N LYS A 353 -14.27 0.03 15.55
CA LYS A 353 -15.06 0.93 16.42
C LYS A 353 -16.52 0.48 16.62
N ALA A 354 -16.99 -0.50 15.85
CA ALA A 354 -18.27 -1.16 16.07
C ALA A 354 -18.24 -2.13 17.27
N VAL A 355 -17.04 -2.46 17.78
CA VAL A 355 -16.82 -3.34 18.94
C VAL A 355 -16.91 -2.51 20.22
N ASN A 356 -17.85 -2.85 21.13
CA ASN A 356 -18.10 -2.10 22.37
C ASN A 356 -18.04 -0.58 22.14
N PRO A 357 -18.91 -0.01 21.28
CA PRO A 357 -18.78 1.37 20.84
C PRO A 357 -18.90 2.36 22.00
N THR A 358 -17.98 3.33 22.05
CA THR A 358 -17.99 4.44 23.01
C THR A 358 -18.44 5.75 22.39
N ASN A 359 -18.79 5.73 21.11
CA ASN A 359 -19.20 6.90 20.34
C ASN A 359 -20.32 6.55 19.34
N VAL A 360 -21.06 7.59 18.92
CA VAL A 360 -22.20 7.46 17.99
C VAL A 360 -21.80 6.86 16.65
N MET A 361 -20.62 7.22 16.11
CA MET A 361 -20.15 6.66 14.84
C MET A 361 -19.95 5.16 14.95
N GLY A 362 -19.27 4.68 16.00
CA GLY A 362 -19.08 3.24 16.26
C GLY A 362 -20.43 2.53 16.46
N ALA A 363 -21.33 3.09 17.27
CA ALA A 363 -22.67 2.55 17.48
C ALA A 363 -23.48 2.48 16.17
N SER A 364 -23.40 3.51 15.31
CA SER A 364 -24.04 3.48 13.98
C SER A 364 -23.50 2.38 13.08
N LYS A 365 -22.20 2.06 13.17
CA LYS A 365 -21.59 0.94 12.41
C LYS A 365 -22.00 -0.42 13.00
N ARG A 366 -22.15 -0.53 14.32
CA ARG A 366 -22.73 -1.73 14.94
C ARG A 366 -24.16 -1.96 14.48
N LEU A 367 -24.98 -0.91 14.39
CA LEU A 367 -26.32 -1.02 13.79
C LEU A 367 -26.27 -1.54 12.35
N CYS A 368 -25.32 -1.08 11.54
CA CYS A 368 -25.16 -1.61 10.17
C CYS A 368 -24.88 -3.12 10.18
N GLU A 369 -24.04 -3.61 11.08
CA GLU A 369 -23.77 -5.05 11.23
C GLU A 369 -25.01 -5.82 11.67
N MET A 370 -25.78 -5.29 12.63
CA MET A 370 -27.06 -5.89 13.06
C MET A 370 -28.08 -5.94 11.92
N VAL A 371 -28.15 -4.90 11.10
CA VAL A 371 -28.99 -4.89 9.87
C VAL A 371 -28.58 -6.03 8.94
N ILE A 372 -27.28 -6.18 8.65
CA ILE A 372 -26.77 -7.24 7.75
C ILE A 372 -27.07 -8.63 8.30
N GLN A 373 -26.89 -8.84 9.60
CA GLN A 373 -27.24 -10.10 10.27
C GLN A 373 -28.74 -10.39 10.22
N SER A 374 -29.58 -9.39 10.43
CA SER A 374 -31.04 -9.53 10.34
C SER A 374 -31.48 -9.89 8.92
N PHE A 375 -30.95 -9.21 7.90
CA PHE A 375 -31.25 -9.50 6.51
C PHE A 375 -30.85 -10.92 6.11
N ASP A 376 -29.67 -11.35 6.47
CA ASP A 376 -29.20 -12.72 6.22
C ASP A 376 -30.09 -13.78 6.89
N HIS A 377 -30.45 -13.55 8.15
CA HIS A 377 -31.35 -14.46 8.88
C HIS A 377 -32.74 -14.53 8.22
N MET A 378 -33.32 -13.39 7.85
CA MET A 378 -34.64 -13.33 7.20
C MET A 378 -34.63 -14.00 5.83
N VAL A 379 -33.52 -13.89 5.09
CA VAL A 379 -33.31 -14.64 3.83
C VAL A 379 -33.24 -16.16 4.08
N LYS A 380 -32.40 -16.60 5.01
CA LYS A 380 -32.20 -18.03 5.33
C LYS A 380 -33.44 -18.71 5.88
N THR A 381 -34.30 -17.95 6.57
CA THR A 381 -35.58 -18.46 7.09
C THR A 381 -36.74 -18.31 6.11
N GLY A 382 -36.52 -17.74 4.91
CA GLY A 382 -37.57 -17.50 3.91
C GLY A 382 -38.58 -16.42 4.29
N ARG A 383 -38.24 -15.58 5.26
CA ARG A 383 -39.10 -14.53 5.83
C ARG A 383 -38.69 -13.11 5.38
N ALA A 384 -37.90 -12.99 4.32
CA ALA A 384 -37.41 -11.68 3.84
C ALA A 384 -38.55 -10.71 3.45
N TYR A 385 -39.73 -11.22 3.10
CA TYR A 385 -40.93 -10.43 2.81
C TYR A 385 -41.55 -9.75 4.05
N GLU A 386 -41.15 -10.13 5.26
CA GLU A 386 -41.58 -9.53 6.53
C GLU A 386 -40.71 -8.33 6.96
N LEU A 387 -39.61 -8.05 6.25
CA LEU A 387 -38.74 -6.91 6.55
C LEU A 387 -39.51 -5.60 6.46
N PRO A 388 -39.45 -4.72 7.48
CA PRO A 388 -40.17 -3.45 7.47
C PRO A 388 -39.66 -2.51 6.35
N GLN A 389 -40.55 -1.70 5.81
CA GLN A 389 -40.23 -0.75 4.75
C GLN A 389 -39.77 0.58 5.35
N LEU A 390 -38.51 0.66 5.75
CA LEU A 390 -37.92 1.87 6.35
C LEU A 390 -37.59 2.93 5.29
N PHE A 391 -38.59 3.49 4.63
CA PHE A 391 -38.44 4.48 3.57
C PHE A 391 -38.89 5.86 4.02
N THR A 392 -38.20 6.91 3.59
CA THR A 392 -38.53 8.30 3.86
C THR A 392 -39.61 8.87 2.93
N HIS A 393 -39.85 8.17 1.82
CA HIS A 393 -40.88 8.54 0.84
C HIS A 393 -41.81 7.35 0.62
N SER A 394 -43.05 7.59 0.28
CA SER A 394 -43.97 6.51 -0.08
C SER A 394 -43.42 5.75 -1.28
N MET A 395 -43.17 4.47 -1.06
CA MET A 395 -42.71 3.51 -2.07
C MET A 395 -43.77 2.46 -2.36
N THR A 396 -45.00 2.72 -1.94
CA THR A 396 -46.13 1.78 -1.96
C THR A 396 -46.32 1.16 -3.34
N ASP A 397 -46.16 1.97 -4.40
CA ASP A 397 -46.33 1.49 -5.77
C ASP A 397 -45.23 0.55 -6.24
N MET A 398 -44.06 0.56 -5.57
CA MET A 398 -42.92 -0.32 -5.94
C MET A 398 -42.81 -1.56 -5.05
N THR A 399 -43.07 -1.41 -3.76
CA THR A 399 -42.83 -2.46 -2.76
C THR A 399 -44.04 -3.37 -2.50
N THR A 400 -45.24 -2.93 -2.83
CA THR A 400 -46.46 -3.74 -2.75
C THR A 400 -46.77 -4.54 -4.01
N LYS A 401 -45.94 -4.42 -5.06
CA LYS A 401 -46.10 -5.21 -6.28
C LYS A 401 -45.96 -6.71 -5.95
N PRO A 402 -46.89 -7.55 -6.44
CA PRO A 402 -46.80 -8.99 -6.22
C PRO A 402 -45.45 -9.61 -6.63
N GLU A 403 -44.83 -9.05 -7.67
CA GLU A 403 -43.53 -9.49 -8.19
C GLU A 403 -42.40 -9.24 -7.16
N VAL A 404 -42.45 -8.10 -6.42
CA VAL A 404 -41.47 -7.77 -5.38
C VAL A 404 -41.64 -8.69 -4.18
N ILE A 405 -42.87 -8.95 -3.76
CA ILE A 405 -43.15 -9.87 -2.65
C ILE A 405 -42.66 -11.26 -2.99
N GLU A 406 -42.91 -11.72 -4.22
CA GLU A 406 -42.47 -13.03 -4.69
C GLU A 406 -40.94 -13.10 -4.78
N ALA A 407 -40.27 -12.04 -5.26
CA ALA A 407 -38.82 -11.95 -5.26
C ALA A 407 -38.22 -12.05 -3.85
N LEU A 408 -38.85 -11.40 -2.87
CA LEU A 408 -38.43 -11.45 -1.46
C LEU A 408 -38.59 -12.84 -0.83
N LYS A 409 -39.67 -13.58 -1.17
CA LYS A 409 -39.88 -14.96 -0.68
C LYS A 409 -38.80 -15.93 -1.17
N HIS A 410 -38.24 -15.68 -2.36
CA HIS A 410 -37.24 -16.54 -3.00
C HIS A 410 -35.84 -15.90 -2.98
N ALA A 411 -35.64 -14.88 -2.21
CA ALA A 411 -34.35 -14.19 -2.10
C ALA A 411 -33.24 -15.14 -1.62
N LYS A 412 -32.05 -14.98 -2.21
CA LYS A 412 -30.83 -15.78 -1.89
C LYS A 412 -29.62 -14.90 -1.67
N THR A 413 -29.80 -13.61 -1.44
CA THR A 413 -28.72 -12.66 -1.22
C THR A 413 -27.96 -13.02 0.05
N GLU A 414 -26.66 -13.19 -0.06
CA GLU A 414 -25.75 -13.37 1.07
C GLU A 414 -25.30 -12.01 1.61
N PHE A 415 -25.50 -11.77 2.88
CA PHE A 415 -25.14 -10.53 3.55
C PHE A 415 -24.00 -10.76 4.52
N VAL A 416 -22.88 -10.03 4.34
CA VAL A 416 -21.71 -10.15 5.19
C VAL A 416 -21.11 -8.80 5.52
N ALA A 417 -20.36 -8.74 6.61
CA ALA A 417 -19.60 -7.55 7.00
C ALA A 417 -18.12 -7.86 7.09
N VAL A 418 -17.25 -6.88 6.80
CA VAL A 418 -15.80 -6.99 6.97
C VAL A 418 -15.34 -5.87 7.89
N ARG A 419 -14.77 -6.25 9.03
CA ARG A 419 -14.31 -5.38 10.11
C ARG A 419 -12.80 -5.24 10.06
N PHE A 420 -12.29 -4.01 10.02
CA PHE A 420 -10.87 -3.70 10.13
C PHE A 420 -10.65 -2.36 10.84
N GLY A 421 -9.40 -2.12 11.28
CA GLY A 421 -9.02 -0.91 12.00
C GLY A 421 -8.67 0.27 11.09
N ASN A 422 -7.72 1.11 11.54
CA ASN A 422 -7.36 2.29 10.76
C ASN A 422 -6.55 1.93 9.51
N VAL A 423 -6.75 2.72 8.45
CA VAL A 423 -5.96 2.62 7.24
C VAL A 423 -5.08 3.86 7.06
N LEU A 424 -3.85 3.64 6.58
CA LEU A 424 -2.86 4.71 6.41
C LEU A 424 -3.26 5.65 5.27
N GLY A 425 -3.05 6.95 5.49
CA GLY A 425 -3.22 7.95 4.45
C GLY A 425 -4.66 8.23 4.01
N SER A 426 -5.68 7.67 4.69
CA SER A 426 -7.08 7.95 4.36
C SER A 426 -7.45 9.42 4.64
N ASN A 427 -8.38 9.97 3.86
CA ASN A 427 -8.82 11.36 3.98
C ASN A 427 -9.26 11.69 5.40
N GLY A 428 -8.72 12.80 5.96
CA GLY A 428 -8.99 13.26 7.32
C GLY A 428 -8.40 12.37 8.42
N SER A 429 -7.52 11.42 8.11
CA SER A 429 -6.81 10.62 9.11
C SER A 429 -5.59 11.34 9.69
N VAL A 430 -4.97 10.73 10.69
CA VAL A 430 -3.86 11.30 11.47
C VAL A 430 -2.64 11.66 10.61
N ILE A 431 -2.27 10.87 9.60
CA ILE A 431 -1.08 11.12 8.77
C ILE A 431 -1.22 12.38 7.92
N PRO A 432 -2.30 12.59 7.12
CA PRO A 432 -2.52 13.86 6.43
C PRO A 432 -2.58 15.07 7.37
N LEU A 433 -3.15 14.91 8.56
CA LEU A 433 -3.19 15.98 9.56
C LEU A 433 -1.78 16.36 10.02
N PHE A 434 -0.96 15.37 10.42
CA PHE A 434 0.41 15.61 10.86
C PHE A 434 1.25 16.23 9.74
N LYS A 435 1.13 15.76 8.49
CA LYS A 435 1.83 16.38 7.35
C LYS A 435 1.47 17.84 7.16
N LYS A 436 0.19 18.21 7.31
CA LYS A 436 -0.25 19.62 7.25
C LYS A 436 0.33 20.44 8.40
N GLN A 437 0.33 19.90 9.62
CA GLN A 437 0.88 20.58 10.79
C GLN A 437 2.40 20.79 10.67
N ILE A 438 3.12 19.78 10.20
CA ILE A 438 4.56 19.88 9.95
C ILE A 438 4.86 20.94 8.88
N ALA A 439 4.13 20.91 7.76
CA ALA A 439 4.29 21.90 6.68
C ALA A 439 3.98 23.33 7.13
N ALA A 440 3.13 23.50 8.15
CA ALA A 440 2.82 24.80 8.77
C ALA A 440 3.83 25.23 9.85
N GLY A 441 4.88 24.44 10.13
CA GLY A 441 5.86 24.73 11.19
C GLY A 441 5.48 24.22 12.58
N GLY A 442 4.42 23.40 12.69
CA GLY A 442 3.95 22.81 13.94
C GLY A 442 2.94 23.68 14.71
N PRO A 443 2.61 23.32 15.95
CA PRO A 443 2.93 22.04 16.59
C PRO A 443 2.16 20.85 16.01
N VAL A 444 2.72 19.65 16.16
CA VAL A 444 1.98 18.40 15.88
C VAL A 444 1.16 18.03 17.11
N THR A 445 -0.15 17.81 16.92
CA THR A 445 -1.07 17.52 18.02
C THR A 445 -1.37 16.02 18.11
N VAL A 446 -1.05 15.41 19.25
CA VAL A 446 -1.35 14.02 19.60
C VAL A 446 -2.34 14.03 20.76
N THR A 447 -3.37 13.18 20.73
CA THR A 447 -4.43 13.20 21.77
C THR A 447 -3.93 12.65 23.10
N HIS A 448 -3.07 11.62 23.10
CA HIS A 448 -2.50 11.07 24.33
C HIS A 448 -1.14 10.41 24.04
N PRO A 449 -0.12 10.49 24.93
CA PRO A 449 1.20 9.91 24.68
C PRO A 449 1.19 8.37 24.51
N ASP A 450 0.26 7.69 25.16
CA ASP A 450 0.16 6.22 25.12
C ASP A 450 -0.91 5.70 24.17
N ILE A 451 -1.54 6.57 23.39
CA ILE A 451 -2.57 6.15 22.44
C ILE A 451 -1.97 5.23 21.37
N ILE A 452 -2.59 4.08 21.17
CA ILE A 452 -2.20 3.14 20.14
C ILE A 452 -3.32 2.93 19.13
N ARG A 453 -2.94 2.63 17.89
CA ARG A 453 -3.86 2.25 16.82
C ARG A 453 -3.25 1.13 16.00
N TYR A 454 -4.11 0.33 15.41
CA TYR A 454 -3.72 -0.64 14.41
C TYR A 454 -3.80 0.01 13.03
N PHE A 455 -2.80 -0.24 12.19
CA PHE A 455 -2.77 0.32 10.85
C PHE A 455 -2.54 -0.75 9.79
N MET A 456 -3.18 -0.55 8.66
CA MET A 456 -3.01 -1.31 7.44
C MET A 456 -2.92 -0.33 6.27
N THR A 457 -2.25 -0.67 5.17
CA THR A 457 -2.36 0.15 3.96
C THR A 457 -3.73 -0.02 3.32
N ILE A 458 -4.19 0.99 2.59
CA ILE A 458 -5.50 0.90 1.90
C ILE A 458 -5.54 -0.25 0.90
N PRO A 459 -4.51 -0.46 0.04
CA PRO A 459 -4.49 -1.61 -0.87
C PRO A 459 -4.55 -2.96 -0.17
N GLU A 460 -3.83 -3.13 0.96
CA GLU A 460 -3.88 -4.37 1.76
C GLU A 460 -5.28 -4.63 2.31
N ALA A 461 -5.88 -3.63 2.95
CA ALA A 461 -7.23 -3.74 3.51
C ALA A 461 -8.24 -4.15 2.42
N VAL A 462 -8.18 -3.52 1.26
CA VAL A 462 -9.10 -3.79 0.15
C VAL A 462 -8.88 -5.17 -0.44
N SER A 463 -7.63 -5.61 -0.62
CA SER A 463 -7.34 -6.97 -1.10
C SER A 463 -7.90 -8.04 -0.17
N LEU A 464 -7.77 -7.83 1.17
CA LEU A 464 -8.36 -8.74 2.16
C LEU A 464 -9.89 -8.67 2.20
N VAL A 465 -10.50 -7.49 1.97
CA VAL A 465 -11.96 -7.35 1.83
C VAL A 465 -12.47 -8.13 0.62
N LEU A 466 -11.80 -8.03 -0.52
CA LEU A 466 -12.15 -8.78 -1.72
C LEU A 466 -12.03 -10.29 -1.48
N GLN A 467 -10.95 -10.74 -0.82
CA GLN A 467 -10.75 -12.13 -0.44
C GLN A 467 -11.81 -12.61 0.56
N ALA A 468 -12.14 -11.83 1.60
CA ALA A 468 -13.21 -12.16 2.54
C ALA A 468 -14.56 -12.28 1.81
N GLY A 469 -14.79 -11.43 0.81
CA GLY A 469 -15.95 -11.55 -0.07
C GLY A 469 -16.03 -12.90 -0.80
N THR A 470 -14.92 -13.56 -1.12
CA THR A 470 -14.95 -14.90 -1.76
C THR A 470 -15.35 -15.99 -0.77
N TYR A 471 -15.06 -15.83 0.52
CA TYR A 471 -15.36 -16.81 1.58
C TYR A 471 -16.77 -16.70 2.16
N ALA A 472 -17.54 -15.69 1.74
CA ALA A 472 -18.85 -15.41 2.30
C ALA A 472 -19.88 -16.52 2.01
N HIS A 473 -20.64 -16.88 3.04
CA HIS A 473 -21.79 -17.79 3.00
C HIS A 473 -23.04 -17.17 3.63
N GLY A 474 -22.95 -15.90 4.04
CA GLY A 474 -24.00 -15.10 4.65
C GLY A 474 -24.00 -15.13 6.18
N GLY A 475 -24.24 -13.96 6.79
CA GLY A 475 -24.28 -13.73 8.23
C GLY A 475 -22.93 -13.55 8.91
N GLU A 476 -21.81 -13.78 8.20
CA GLU A 476 -20.49 -13.65 8.80
C GLU A 476 -20.09 -12.18 9.01
N ILE A 477 -19.38 -11.96 10.12
CA ILE A 477 -18.58 -10.76 10.34
C ILE A 477 -17.12 -11.16 10.21
N PHE A 478 -16.51 -10.90 9.06
CA PHE A 478 -15.09 -11.10 8.89
C PHE A 478 -14.29 -10.05 9.64
N VAL A 479 -13.18 -10.47 10.25
CA VAL A 479 -12.26 -9.61 11.00
C VAL A 479 -10.86 -9.74 10.42
N LEU A 480 -10.32 -8.63 9.93
CA LEU A 480 -8.98 -8.63 9.37
C LEU A 480 -7.93 -8.50 10.47
N ASP A 481 -6.85 -9.29 10.37
CA ASP A 481 -5.72 -9.15 11.29
C ASP A 481 -4.93 -7.87 10.95
N MET A 482 -4.94 -6.95 11.89
CA MET A 482 -4.30 -5.64 11.77
C MET A 482 -2.80 -5.66 12.13
N GLY A 483 -2.24 -6.81 12.50
CA GLY A 483 -0.85 -6.94 12.91
C GLY A 483 -0.53 -6.25 14.24
N LYS A 484 0.69 -5.72 14.37
CA LYS A 484 1.19 -5.09 15.61
C LYS A 484 0.61 -3.68 15.79
N PRO A 485 0.28 -3.27 17.03
CA PRO A 485 -0.19 -1.92 17.32
C PRO A 485 0.94 -0.88 17.17
N VAL A 486 0.57 0.34 16.85
CA VAL A 486 1.49 1.47 16.65
C VAL A 486 1.14 2.62 17.59
N LYS A 487 2.12 3.11 18.35
CA LYS A 487 1.96 4.34 19.15
C LYS A 487 1.88 5.56 18.22
N ILE A 488 0.88 6.40 18.41
CA ILE A 488 0.66 7.60 17.59
C ILE A 488 1.78 8.64 17.83
N ASP A 489 2.31 8.73 19.04
CA ASP A 489 3.48 9.57 19.35
C ASP A 489 4.71 9.17 18.51
N THR A 490 5.00 7.86 18.45
CA THR A 490 6.11 7.35 17.62
C THR A 490 5.89 7.65 16.13
N LEU A 491 4.65 7.52 15.65
CA LEU A 491 4.29 7.87 14.28
C LEU A 491 4.52 9.35 13.99
N ALA A 492 4.12 10.24 14.92
CA ALA A 492 4.34 11.68 14.82
C ALA A 492 5.84 12.02 14.73
N ARG A 493 6.65 11.47 15.63
CA ARG A 493 8.11 11.65 15.65
C ARG A 493 8.77 11.19 14.35
N ASN A 494 8.36 10.05 13.85
CA ASN A 494 8.86 9.50 12.59
C ASN A 494 8.52 10.39 11.39
N LEU A 495 7.29 10.91 11.33
CA LEU A 495 6.87 11.85 10.28
C LEU A 495 7.65 13.17 10.32
N ILE A 496 7.88 13.72 11.51
CA ILE A 496 8.69 14.95 11.69
C ILE A 496 10.10 14.71 11.14
N ARG A 497 10.73 13.58 11.49
CA ARG A 497 12.08 13.23 11.01
C ARG A 497 12.13 13.02 9.49
N LEU A 498 11.17 12.28 8.94
CA LEU A 498 11.05 12.07 7.48
C LEU A 498 10.87 13.39 6.72
N SER A 499 10.32 14.41 7.37
CA SER A 499 10.18 15.75 6.81
C SER A 499 11.44 16.61 6.98
N GLY A 500 12.55 16.05 7.48
CA GLY A 500 13.83 16.73 7.66
C GLY A 500 13.93 17.58 8.93
N HIS A 501 12.99 17.44 9.87
CA HIS A 501 12.93 18.21 11.11
C HIS A 501 13.25 17.37 12.35
N LYS A 502 13.68 18.00 13.42
CA LYS A 502 13.93 17.35 14.72
C LYS A 502 12.71 17.49 15.62
N PRO A 503 12.13 16.35 16.10
CA PRO A 503 11.02 16.37 17.06
C PRO A 503 11.42 17.12 18.34
N ASP A 504 10.50 17.91 18.88
CA ASP A 504 10.62 18.73 20.10
C ASP A 504 11.67 19.87 20.02
N VAL A 505 12.44 19.95 18.93
CA VAL A 505 13.41 21.04 18.66
C VAL A 505 12.84 21.97 17.58
N ASP A 506 12.69 21.48 16.35
CA ASP A 506 12.17 22.25 15.21
C ASP A 506 10.64 22.25 15.21
N ILE A 507 10.04 21.09 15.49
CA ILE A 507 8.58 20.87 15.53
C ILE A 507 8.20 20.27 16.90
N LYS A 508 7.44 21.01 17.68
CA LYS A 508 6.92 20.55 18.98
C LYS A 508 5.78 19.55 18.81
N ILE A 509 5.71 18.57 19.72
CA ILE A 509 4.57 17.68 19.88
C ILE A 509 3.78 18.15 21.11
N VAL A 510 2.47 18.35 20.94
CA VAL A 510 1.56 18.81 21.98
C VAL A 510 0.48 17.77 22.20
N TYR A 511 0.19 17.46 23.47
CA TYR A 511 -0.86 16.51 23.83
C TYR A 511 -2.13 17.27 24.18
N SER A 512 -3.22 17.00 23.41
CA SER A 512 -4.49 17.74 23.52
C SER A 512 -5.50 17.12 24.48
N GLY A 513 -5.23 15.95 25.02
CA GLY A 513 -6.23 15.11 25.70
C GLY A 513 -7.05 14.26 24.72
N LEU A 514 -7.64 13.18 25.24
CA LEU A 514 -8.55 12.33 24.44
C LEU A 514 -9.80 13.13 24.06
N ARG A 515 -10.28 12.91 22.84
CA ARG A 515 -11.53 13.52 22.35
C ARG A 515 -12.74 12.78 22.91
N PRO A 516 -13.92 13.43 23.00
CA PRO A 516 -15.15 12.72 23.35
C PRO A 516 -15.35 11.46 22.50
N GLY A 517 -15.59 10.33 23.15
CA GLY A 517 -15.77 9.04 22.50
C GLY A 517 -14.51 8.36 21.95
N GLU A 518 -13.31 8.96 22.13
CA GLU A 518 -12.04 8.36 21.68
C GLU A 518 -11.50 7.35 22.72
N LYS A 519 -11.26 6.11 22.28
CA LYS A 519 -10.62 5.08 23.12
C LYS A 519 -9.09 5.25 23.13
N LEU A 520 -8.47 4.95 24.26
CA LEU A 520 -7.00 4.85 24.33
C LEU A 520 -6.47 3.66 23.50
N TYR A 521 -7.20 2.54 23.54
CA TYR A 521 -6.94 1.30 22.78
C TYR A 521 -8.19 0.91 22.01
N GLU A 522 -8.03 0.44 20.76
CA GLU A 522 -9.13 -0.09 19.96
C GLU A 522 -9.18 -1.62 20.04
N GLU A 523 -10.37 -2.17 20.18
CA GLU A 523 -10.62 -3.61 20.22
C GLU A 523 -10.90 -4.14 18.80
N LYS A 524 -10.36 -5.29 18.45
CA LYS A 524 -10.64 -5.96 17.16
C LYS A 524 -11.97 -6.70 17.18
N LEU A 525 -12.27 -7.34 18.32
CA LEU A 525 -13.46 -8.15 18.54
C LEU A 525 -14.03 -7.93 19.93
N MET A 526 -15.31 -8.23 20.09
CA MET A 526 -15.91 -8.40 21.41
C MET A 526 -15.47 -9.75 22.00
N ALA A 527 -15.27 -9.80 23.31
CA ALA A 527 -14.82 -11.01 24.01
C ALA A 527 -15.76 -12.20 23.79
N GLU A 528 -17.06 -11.95 23.64
CA GLU A 528 -18.12 -12.95 23.46
C GLU A 528 -18.22 -13.46 22.00
N GLU A 529 -17.65 -12.76 21.03
CA GLU A 529 -17.80 -13.12 19.61
C GLU A 529 -16.97 -14.34 19.20
N GLY A 530 -15.88 -14.66 19.90
CA GLY A 530 -14.97 -15.74 19.50
C GLY A 530 -14.39 -15.53 18.11
N LEU A 531 -13.43 -16.36 17.71
CA LEU A 531 -12.80 -16.32 16.39
C LEU A 531 -12.72 -17.70 15.76
N ARG A 532 -13.14 -17.84 14.52
CA ARG A 532 -12.87 -19.00 13.66
C ARG A 532 -11.87 -18.61 12.57
N LYS A 533 -10.92 -19.48 12.27
CA LYS A 533 -9.95 -19.29 11.20
C LYS A 533 -10.60 -19.51 9.83
N THR A 534 -10.12 -18.79 8.83
CA THR A 534 -10.37 -19.08 7.41
C THR A 534 -9.14 -19.74 6.78
N GLN A 535 -9.17 -19.93 5.47
CA GLN A 535 -8.00 -20.38 4.70
C GLN A 535 -6.87 -19.35 4.64
N ASN A 536 -7.17 -18.09 4.90
CA ASN A 536 -6.20 -17.00 4.98
C ASN A 536 -5.98 -16.60 6.45
N ASP A 537 -4.74 -16.71 6.94
CA ASP A 537 -4.38 -16.41 8.33
C ASP A 537 -4.64 -14.94 8.75
N LEU A 538 -4.84 -14.05 7.79
CA LEU A 538 -5.16 -12.63 8.04
C LEU A 538 -6.66 -12.34 8.06
N ILE A 539 -7.51 -13.34 7.78
CA ILE A 539 -8.97 -13.20 7.76
C ILE A 539 -9.58 -14.19 8.75
N HIS A 540 -10.27 -13.68 9.74
CA HIS A 540 -10.98 -14.49 10.73
C HIS A 540 -12.48 -14.25 10.59
N ILE A 541 -13.30 -15.19 11.09
CA ILE A 541 -14.75 -15.04 11.19
C ILE A 541 -15.10 -14.86 12.66
N GLY A 542 -15.72 -13.74 13.01
CA GLY A 542 -16.35 -13.52 14.30
C GLY A 542 -17.65 -14.30 14.41
N CYS A 543 -17.94 -14.85 15.57
CA CYS A 543 -19.23 -15.45 15.84
C CYS A 543 -20.22 -14.34 16.24
N PRO A 544 -21.31 -14.14 15.48
CA PRO A 544 -22.27 -13.09 15.78
C PRO A 544 -22.88 -13.25 17.18
N ILE A 545 -22.99 -12.13 17.93
CA ILE A 545 -23.73 -12.12 19.20
C ILE A 545 -25.22 -12.25 18.88
N PRO A 546 -25.91 -13.25 19.46
CA PRO A 546 -27.35 -13.39 19.25
C PRO A 546 -28.12 -12.18 19.77
N PHE A 547 -29.10 -11.74 19.02
CA PHE A 547 -30.07 -10.71 19.44
C PHE A 547 -31.43 -11.04 18.83
N ASP A 548 -32.48 -10.52 19.45
CA ASP A 548 -33.82 -10.67 18.93
C ASP A 548 -34.03 -9.76 17.72
N ILE A 549 -34.18 -10.38 16.54
CA ILE A 549 -34.25 -9.69 15.27
C ILE A 549 -35.57 -8.91 15.13
N GLU A 550 -36.69 -9.45 15.62
CA GLU A 550 -38.00 -8.80 15.52
C GLU A 550 -38.05 -7.55 16.42
N VAL A 551 -37.55 -7.70 17.64
CA VAL A 551 -37.40 -6.58 18.57
C VAL A 551 -36.46 -5.52 17.97
N PHE A 552 -35.32 -5.93 17.41
CA PHE A 552 -34.36 -5.02 16.79
C PHE A 552 -34.97 -4.25 15.62
N LEU A 553 -35.71 -4.92 14.71
CA LEU A 553 -36.30 -4.27 13.55
C LEU A 553 -37.35 -3.19 13.98
N GLY A 554 -38.16 -3.47 15.01
CA GLY A 554 -39.07 -2.51 15.58
C GLY A 554 -38.37 -1.33 16.26
N GLN A 555 -37.30 -1.61 16.99
CA GLN A 555 -36.47 -0.55 17.60
C GLN A 555 -35.76 0.30 16.54
N LEU A 556 -35.31 -0.29 15.43
CA LEU A 556 -34.66 0.41 14.32
C LEU A 556 -35.66 1.39 13.63
N GLU A 557 -36.92 1.02 13.51
CA GLU A 557 -37.98 1.90 12.99
C GLU A 557 -38.19 3.12 13.89
N ASN A 558 -38.29 2.94 15.22
CA ASN A 558 -38.36 4.02 16.17
C ASN A 558 -37.12 4.93 16.15
N LEU A 559 -35.92 4.32 16.05
CA LEU A 559 -34.66 5.05 15.94
C LEU A 559 -34.60 5.88 14.64
N MET A 560 -35.11 5.34 13.53
CA MET A 560 -35.22 6.05 12.26
C MET A 560 -36.13 7.26 12.40
N GLU A 561 -37.32 7.07 12.97
CA GLU A 561 -38.27 8.16 13.20
C GLU A 561 -37.65 9.27 14.06
N THR A 562 -37.00 8.90 15.16
CA THR A 562 -36.30 9.81 16.07
C THR A 562 -35.22 10.59 15.34
N ALA A 563 -34.41 9.91 14.52
CA ALA A 563 -33.35 10.55 13.76
C ALA A 563 -33.88 11.52 12.70
N TYR A 564 -34.89 11.13 11.92
CA TYR A 564 -35.46 12.01 10.89
C TYR A 564 -36.23 13.23 11.46
N LYS A 565 -36.75 13.11 12.67
CA LYS A 565 -37.35 14.26 13.41
C LYS A 565 -36.29 15.09 14.15
N ASN A 566 -35.02 14.74 14.10
CA ASN A 566 -33.89 15.39 14.78
C ASN A 566 -34.15 15.60 16.29
N LYS A 567 -34.67 14.57 16.97
CA LYS A 567 -34.96 14.65 18.39
C LYS A 567 -33.69 14.62 19.24
N ASP A 568 -33.61 15.36 20.32
CA ASP A 568 -32.42 15.48 21.18
C ASP A 568 -32.11 14.19 21.93
N ASN A 569 -33.10 13.32 22.19
CA ASN A 569 -32.94 12.04 22.88
C ASN A 569 -32.39 10.89 21.99
N ILE A 570 -31.83 11.21 20.82
CA ILE A 570 -31.33 10.20 19.88
C ILE A 570 -30.27 9.26 20.48
N ARG A 571 -29.42 9.75 21.41
CA ARG A 571 -28.41 8.95 22.07
C ARG A 571 -28.98 7.93 23.04
N GLU A 572 -30.05 8.30 23.77
CA GLU A 572 -30.76 7.41 24.68
C GLU A 572 -31.43 6.28 23.89
N VAL A 573 -32.14 6.62 22.82
CA VAL A 573 -32.74 5.62 21.93
C VAL A 573 -31.69 4.74 21.28
N LEU A 574 -30.55 5.31 20.87
CA LEU A 574 -29.42 4.53 20.32
C LEU A 574 -28.84 3.52 21.34
N LYS A 575 -28.74 3.92 22.61
CA LYS A 575 -28.26 3.05 23.69
C LYS A 575 -29.22 1.90 23.99
N GLU A 576 -30.52 2.11 23.85
CA GLU A 576 -31.54 1.06 24.01
C GLU A 576 -31.42 0.01 22.89
N VAL A 577 -31.16 0.44 21.66
CA VAL A 577 -31.04 -0.46 20.49
C VAL A 577 -29.69 -1.18 20.46
N VAL A 578 -28.61 -0.50 20.80
CA VAL A 578 -27.25 -1.06 20.81
C VAL A 578 -26.81 -1.24 22.27
N SER A 579 -27.14 -2.37 22.87
CA SER A 579 -26.85 -2.67 24.30
C SER A 579 -25.35 -2.58 24.67
N THR A 580 -24.47 -2.76 23.67
CA THR A 580 -23.01 -2.65 23.83
C THR A 580 -22.48 -1.23 23.70
N TYR A 581 -23.34 -0.24 23.43
CA TYR A 581 -22.96 1.17 23.34
C TYR A 581 -22.86 1.80 24.73
N HIS A 582 -21.64 2.15 25.11
CA HIS A 582 -21.34 2.84 26.37
C HIS A 582 -20.68 4.18 26.04
N PRO A 583 -21.46 5.29 25.99
CA PRO A 583 -20.89 6.62 25.75
C PRO A 583 -19.75 6.91 26.71
N ALA A 584 -18.62 7.42 26.22
CA ALA A 584 -17.59 7.98 27.10
C ALA A 584 -18.18 9.18 27.84
N GLU A 585 -17.98 9.23 29.15
CA GLU A 585 -18.38 10.34 30.02
C GLU A 585 -17.69 11.65 29.65
#